data_49479ee6c19667d305ec92884c42b96a
#
_entry.id   49479ee6c19667d305ec92884c42b96a
#
_cell.length_a   1.000
_cell.length_b   1.000
_cell.length_c   1.000
_cell.angle_alpha   90.00
_cell.angle_beta   90.00
_cell.angle_gamma   90.00
#
_symmetry.space_group_name_H-M   'P 1'
#
loop_
_entity.id
_entity.type
_entity.pdbx_description
1 polymer ?
#
loop_
_entity_poly.entity_id
_entity_poly.type
_entity_poly.pdbx_seq_one_letter_code
_entity_poly.pdbx_strand_id
1 'polypeptide(L)'
;RRPRRLARRQQRDREADEQTQRDHADAAKRELLVVAAMHAEQQEEILALLARKANSELDKLLTGLDQDQQLKVSQLASMHGGADVLSRAKDVFGDLAGVNDVVGDVEAVLNCCDRADSGISVYIDLTEAHGYRYHSGVVFALYARELGAPIAKGGRYDGVGEVFGRKRPATGFAIDLKAWSSLAHLVQSQATCISSPVDACLGLMRKESELRTEGHVVVKAVGGEIDVRCSHQLVNRDSKWLVEPVESN
;
A
#
# COMPACT_ATOMS: atom_id res chain seq x y z
N ARG A 1 -4.44 -43.62 10.55
CA ARG A 1 -5.70 -42.88 10.86
C ARG A 1 -5.53 -41.78 11.94
N ARG A 2 -4.52 -41.86 12.85
CA ARG A 2 -4.24 -40.83 13.90
C ARG A 2 -3.74 -39.47 13.36
N PRO A 3 -2.82 -39.35 12.38
CA PRO A 3 -2.28 -38.05 11.97
C PRO A 3 -3.33 -37.13 11.33
N ARG A 4 -4.29 -37.69 10.57
CA ARG A 4 -5.37 -36.89 9.95
C ARG A 4 -6.36 -36.29 10.97
N ARG A 5 -6.56 -36.96 12.12
CA ARG A 5 -7.42 -36.42 13.19
C ARG A 5 -6.74 -35.28 13.94
N LEU A 6 -5.42 -35.38 14.17
CA LEU A 6 -4.64 -34.32 14.83
C LEU A 6 -4.60 -33.05 13.96
N ALA A 7 -4.32 -33.20 12.66
CA ALA A 7 -4.32 -32.09 11.71
C ALA A 7 -5.68 -31.39 11.61
N ARG A 8 -6.79 -32.14 11.61
CA ARG A 8 -8.14 -31.56 11.60
C ARG A 8 -8.48 -30.85 12.92
N ARG A 9 -7.97 -31.32 14.06
CA ARG A 9 -8.16 -30.64 15.34
C ARG A 9 -7.38 -29.34 15.38
N GLN A 10 -6.09 -29.36 15.03
CA GLN A 10 -5.25 -28.14 14.94
C GLN A 10 -5.83 -27.11 13.96
N GLN A 11 -6.41 -27.57 12.86
CA GLN A 11 -7.06 -26.68 11.90
C GLN A 11 -8.32 -26.04 12.48
N ARG A 12 -9.16 -26.80 13.22
CA ARG A 12 -10.34 -26.24 13.91
C ARG A 12 -9.97 -25.27 15.01
N ASP A 13 -8.91 -25.57 15.78
CA ASP A 13 -8.46 -24.71 16.87
C ASP A 13 -7.93 -23.38 16.28
N ARG A 14 -7.20 -23.41 15.16
CA ARG A 14 -6.78 -22.21 14.41
C ARG A 14 -7.97 -21.41 13.85
N GLU A 15 -8.94 -22.11 13.24
CA GLU A 15 -10.16 -21.48 12.70
C GLU A 15 -10.99 -20.82 13.80
N ALA A 16 -11.05 -21.41 15.00
CA ALA A 16 -11.69 -20.85 16.18
C ALA A 16 -10.96 -19.62 16.72
N ASP A 17 -9.62 -19.67 16.84
CA ASP A 17 -8.79 -18.54 17.26
C ASP A 17 -8.87 -17.38 16.25
N GLU A 18 -8.82 -17.68 14.95
CA GLU A 18 -9.00 -16.68 13.89
C GLU A 18 -10.39 -16.07 13.90
N GLN A 19 -11.44 -16.84 14.20
CA GLN A 19 -12.79 -16.33 14.33
C GLN A 19 -12.92 -15.42 15.55
N THR A 20 -12.36 -15.81 16.68
CA THR A 20 -12.35 -15.01 17.91
C THR A 20 -11.62 -13.67 17.69
N GLN A 21 -10.46 -13.67 17.02
CA GLN A 21 -9.74 -12.43 16.68
C GLN A 21 -10.55 -11.52 15.73
N ARG A 22 -11.27 -12.10 14.76
CA ARG A 22 -12.16 -11.34 13.85
C ARG A 22 -13.33 -10.72 14.59
N ASP A 23 -13.97 -11.50 15.44
CA ASP A 23 -15.11 -11.03 16.26
C ASP A 23 -14.66 -9.91 17.19
N HIS A 24 -13.42 -9.95 17.72
CA HIS A 24 -12.82 -8.88 18.51
C HIS A 24 -12.52 -7.63 17.67
N ALA A 25 -11.96 -7.75 16.46
CA ALA A 25 -11.69 -6.62 15.59
C ALA A 25 -12.98 -5.94 15.10
N ASP A 26 -14.00 -6.73 14.76
CA ASP A 26 -15.33 -6.23 14.41
C ASP A 26 -16.06 -5.65 15.64
N ALA A 27 -15.86 -6.21 16.83
CA ALA A 27 -16.38 -5.69 18.07
C ALA A 27 -15.71 -4.36 18.43
N ALA A 28 -14.37 -4.23 18.30
CA ALA A 28 -13.67 -2.98 18.57
C ALA A 28 -14.09 -1.86 17.62
N LYS A 29 -14.28 -2.18 16.33
CA LYS A 29 -14.86 -1.22 15.38
C LYS A 29 -16.29 -0.83 15.75
N ARG A 30 -17.10 -1.79 16.20
CA ARG A 30 -18.47 -1.54 16.66
C ARG A 30 -18.49 -0.82 18.00
N GLU A 31 -17.56 -1.10 18.92
CA GLU A 31 -17.51 -0.45 20.22
C GLU A 31 -16.90 0.95 20.20
N LEU A 32 -15.95 1.24 19.31
CA LEU A 32 -15.60 2.63 18.97
C LEU A 32 -16.81 3.42 18.45
N LEU A 33 -17.76 2.73 17.80
CA LEU A 33 -19.03 3.27 17.33
C LEU A 33 -20.14 3.21 18.39
N VAL A 34 -20.18 2.14 19.19
CA VAL A 34 -21.14 1.87 20.29
C VAL A 34 -20.84 2.68 21.54
N VAL A 35 -19.63 3.29 21.60
CA VAL A 35 -19.32 4.30 22.64
C VAL A 35 -20.43 5.36 22.76
N ALA A 36 -21.30 5.42 21.78
CA ALA A 36 -22.37 6.37 21.80
C ALA A 36 -23.76 5.76 21.91
N ALA A 37 -24.07 4.57 22.29
CA ALA A 37 -25.45 4.03 22.35
C ALA A 37 -26.41 4.61 21.26
N MET A 38 -25.86 4.87 20.07
CA MET A 38 -26.49 5.63 19.00
C MET A 38 -27.26 4.71 18.07
N HIS A 39 -28.31 5.25 17.46
CA HIS A 39 -28.94 4.59 16.32
C HIS A 39 -27.97 4.41 15.17
N ALA A 40 -28.08 3.31 14.43
CA ALA A 40 -27.16 2.95 13.36
C ALA A 40 -26.96 4.05 12.30
N GLU A 41 -28.00 4.84 12.01
CA GLU A 41 -27.95 5.97 11.08
C GLU A 41 -27.03 7.09 11.57
N GLN A 42 -27.08 7.43 12.87
CA GLN A 42 -26.19 8.44 13.48
C GLN A 42 -24.75 7.98 13.49
N GLN A 43 -24.50 6.69 13.70
CA GLN A 43 -23.15 6.11 13.63
C GLN A 43 -22.56 6.27 12.24
N GLU A 44 -23.31 5.96 11.18
CA GLU A 44 -22.85 6.12 9.79
C GLU A 44 -22.55 7.59 9.45
N GLU A 45 -23.38 8.51 9.94
CA GLU A 45 -23.17 9.95 9.73
C GLU A 45 -21.90 10.45 10.43
N ILE A 46 -21.68 10.09 11.70
CA ILE A 46 -20.46 10.44 12.44
C ILE A 46 -19.22 9.89 11.74
N LEU A 47 -19.23 8.62 11.32
CA LEU A 47 -18.12 8.04 10.59
C LEU A 47 -17.82 8.77 9.29
N ALA A 48 -18.86 9.14 8.54
CA ALA A 48 -18.72 9.89 7.30
C ALA A 48 -18.12 11.29 7.56
N LEU A 49 -18.51 11.95 8.65
CA LEU A 49 -17.97 13.25 9.06
C LEU A 49 -16.51 13.15 9.53
N LEU A 50 -16.19 12.14 10.34
CA LEU A 50 -14.81 11.84 10.77
C LEU A 50 -13.88 11.58 9.59
N ALA A 51 -14.30 10.71 8.66
CA ALA A 51 -13.52 10.37 7.47
C ALA A 51 -13.25 11.59 6.55
N ARG A 52 -14.22 12.52 6.46
CA ARG A 52 -14.07 13.76 5.67
C ARG A 52 -13.38 14.89 6.45
N LYS A 53 -13.06 14.69 7.74
CA LYS A 53 -12.52 15.72 8.64
C LYS A 53 -13.44 16.95 8.75
N ALA A 54 -14.74 16.76 8.67
CA ALA A 54 -15.75 17.81 8.70
C ALA A 54 -16.07 18.22 10.15
N ASN A 55 -15.07 18.70 10.90
CA ASN A 55 -15.13 18.96 12.34
C ASN A 55 -16.31 19.91 12.72
N SER A 56 -16.55 20.97 11.94
CA SER A 56 -17.64 21.91 12.24
C SER A 56 -19.04 21.30 12.10
N GLU A 57 -19.21 20.33 11.21
CA GLU A 57 -20.46 19.59 11.06
C GLU A 57 -20.59 18.54 12.16
N LEU A 58 -19.47 17.88 12.49
CA LEU A 58 -19.38 16.92 13.58
C LEU A 58 -19.76 17.58 14.91
N ASP A 59 -19.19 18.74 15.24
CA ASP A 59 -19.51 19.47 16.47
C ASP A 59 -21.00 19.76 16.62
N LYS A 60 -21.68 20.13 15.52
CA LYS A 60 -23.13 20.36 15.53
C LYS A 60 -23.91 19.08 15.83
N LEU A 61 -23.49 17.97 15.23
CA LEU A 61 -24.13 16.67 15.46
C LEU A 61 -23.94 16.20 16.90
N LEU A 62 -22.74 16.43 17.46
CA LEU A 62 -22.39 16.04 18.82
C LEU A 62 -23.21 16.77 19.90
N THR A 63 -23.75 17.97 19.64
CA THR A 63 -24.57 18.72 20.63
C THR A 63 -25.81 17.95 21.08
N GLY A 64 -26.28 16.96 20.32
CA GLY A 64 -27.41 16.09 20.66
C GLY A 64 -27.07 14.89 21.53
N LEU A 65 -25.78 14.68 21.85
CA LEU A 65 -25.28 13.54 22.61
C LEU A 65 -25.00 13.90 24.07
N ASP A 66 -24.86 12.88 24.92
CA ASP A 66 -24.37 13.11 26.28
C ASP A 66 -22.86 13.52 26.30
N GLN A 67 -22.42 14.09 27.42
CA GLN A 67 -21.07 14.64 27.53
C GLN A 67 -19.96 13.62 27.35
N ASP A 68 -20.15 12.37 27.81
CA ASP A 68 -19.15 11.31 27.67
C ASP A 68 -19.00 10.92 26.20
N GLN A 69 -20.13 10.78 25.50
CA GLN A 69 -20.17 10.50 24.08
C GLN A 69 -19.51 11.61 23.23
N GLN A 70 -19.85 12.87 23.53
CA GLN A 70 -19.23 14.03 22.87
C GLN A 70 -17.71 14.01 23.04
N LEU A 71 -17.22 13.79 24.26
CA LEU A 71 -15.81 13.75 24.58
C LEU A 71 -15.08 12.64 23.80
N LYS A 72 -15.62 11.42 23.81
CA LYS A 72 -15.02 10.26 23.14
C LYS A 72 -14.95 10.44 21.63
N VAL A 73 -16.00 10.95 21.00
CA VAL A 73 -16.00 11.21 19.54
C VAL A 73 -15.02 12.34 19.20
N SER A 74 -14.96 13.41 20.01
CA SER A 74 -14.01 14.50 19.82
C SER A 74 -12.56 14.03 19.98
N GLN A 75 -12.29 13.16 20.95
CA GLN A 75 -11.00 12.51 21.11
C GLN A 75 -10.64 11.64 19.90
N LEU A 76 -11.59 10.82 19.41
CA LEU A 76 -11.39 10.01 18.21
C LEU A 76 -11.07 10.88 16.98
N ALA A 77 -11.77 12.01 16.80
CA ALA A 77 -11.51 12.95 15.71
C ALA A 77 -10.06 13.48 15.70
N SER A 78 -9.39 13.50 16.86
CA SER A 78 -7.99 13.93 17.02
C SER A 78 -6.97 12.79 16.87
N MET A 79 -7.39 11.55 16.71
CA MET A 79 -6.53 10.35 16.63
C MET A 79 -5.89 10.19 15.25
N HIS A 80 -5.09 11.17 14.85
CA HIS A 80 -4.30 11.12 13.62
C HIS A 80 -2.94 11.80 13.83
N GLY A 81 -1.91 11.41 13.08
CA GLY A 81 -0.55 11.93 13.19
C GLY A 81 0.54 10.87 13.05
N GLY A 82 1.61 11.02 13.83
CA GLY A 82 2.72 10.07 13.90
C GLY A 82 2.43 8.85 14.77
N ALA A 83 3.49 8.10 15.11
CA ALA A 83 3.37 6.88 15.92
C ALA A 83 2.81 7.09 17.33
N ASP A 84 2.91 8.32 17.87
CA ASP A 84 2.34 8.72 19.16
C ASP A 84 0.82 8.53 19.25
N VAL A 85 0.13 8.55 18.12
CA VAL A 85 -1.31 8.28 18.03
C VAL A 85 -1.69 6.93 18.66
N LEU A 86 -0.84 5.91 18.50
CA LEU A 86 -1.12 4.57 19.02
C LEU A 86 -1.09 4.53 20.56
N SER A 87 -0.14 5.23 21.17
CA SER A 87 -0.10 5.37 22.64
C SER A 87 -1.33 6.11 23.15
N ARG A 88 -1.68 7.23 22.53
CA ARG A 88 -2.87 8.00 22.90
C ARG A 88 -4.16 7.19 22.75
N ALA A 89 -4.26 6.38 21.68
CA ALA A 89 -5.42 5.53 21.48
C ALA A 89 -5.55 4.47 22.59
N LYS A 90 -4.43 3.88 23.03
CA LYS A 90 -4.41 2.96 24.17
C LYS A 90 -4.83 3.64 25.47
N ASP A 91 -4.33 4.85 25.72
CA ASP A 91 -4.63 5.61 26.95
C ASP A 91 -6.11 5.99 27.03
N VAL A 92 -6.72 6.37 25.91
CA VAL A 92 -8.11 6.87 25.86
C VAL A 92 -9.13 5.75 25.67
N PHE A 93 -8.81 4.73 24.87
CA PHE A 93 -9.75 3.71 24.43
C PHE A 93 -9.32 2.28 24.79
N GLY A 94 -8.22 2.11 25.53
CA GLY A 94 -7.65 0.80 25.83
C GLY A 94 -8.57 -0.12 26.67
N ASP A 95 -9.54 0.45 27.36
CA ASP A 95 -10.56 -0.29 28.10
C ASP A 95 -11.64 -0.91 27.19
N LEU A 96 -11.73 -0.43 25.93
CA LEU A 96 -12.68 -0.98 24.96
C LEU A 96 -12.16 -2.28 24.35
N ALA A 97 -13.02 -3.28 24.27
CA ALA A 97 -12.67 -4.58 23.74
C ALA A 97 -12.11 -4.47 22.30
N GLY A 98 -10.96 -5.13 22.03
CA GLY A 98 -10.34 -5.20 20.71
C GLY A 98 -9.54 -3.97 20.29
N VAL A 99 -9.55 -2.84 21.01
CA VAL A 99 -8.73 -1.67 20.67
C VAL A 99 -7.24 -2.00 20.72
N ASN A 100 -6.82 -2.71 21.77
CA ASN A 100 -5.41 -3.11 21.92
C ASN A 100 -4.95 -4.05 20.81
N ASP A 101 -5.81 -4.92 20.30
CA ASP A 101 -5.51 -5.82 19.17
C ASP A 101 -5.33 -5.01 17.87
N VAL A 102 -6.27 -4.08 17.60
CA VAL A 102 -6.17 -3.20 16.41
C VAL A 102 -4.93 -2.34 16.45
N VAL A 103 -4.62 -1.74 17.61
CA VAL A 103 -3.39 -0.94 17.78
C VAL A 103 -2.15 -1.82 17.61
N GLY A 104 -2.15 -3.04 18.17
CA GLY A 104 -1.08 -4.02 18.01
C GLY A 104 -0.84 -4.42 16.55
N ASP A 105 -1.89 -4.59 15.76
CA ASP A 105 -1.77 -4.87 14.33
C ASP A 105 -1.08 -3.71 13.58
N VAL A 106 -1.44 -2.45 13.89
CA VAL A 106 -0.80 -1.28 13.30
C VAL A 106 0.66 -1.16 13.74
N GLU A 107 0.96 -1.37 15.02
CA GLU A 107 2.33 -1.39 15.55
C GLU A 107 3.20 -2.45 14.85
N ALA A 108 2.64 -3.64 14.58
CA ALA A 108 3.34 -4.69 13.86
C ALA A 108 3.70 -4.28 12.42
N VAL A 109 2.80 -3.56 11.73
CA VAL A 109 3.06 -3.02 10.39
C VAL A 109 4.16 -1.96 10.44
N LEU A 110 4.11 -1.01 11.40
CA LEU A 110 5.13 0.02 11.57
C LEU A 110 6.51 -0.59 11.81
N ASN A 111 6.60 -1.57 12.72
CA ASN A 111 7.84 -2.29 12.99
C ASN A 111 8.40 -3.03 11.76
N CYS A 112 7.54 -3.45 10.83
CA CYS A 112 7.99 -4.02 9.55
C CYS A 112 8.54 -2.95 8.62
N CYS A 113 7.90 -1.77 8.54
CA CYS A 113 8.38 -0.65 7.74
C CYS A 113 9.74 -0.14 8.22
N ASP A 114 9.91 0.02 9.53
CA ASP A 114 11.17 0.46 10.14
C ASP A 114 12.31 -0.52 9.86
N ARG A 115 12.05 -1.83 10.04
CA ARG A 115 13.05 -2.87 9.75
C ARG A 115 13.44 -2.95 8.27
N ALA A 116 12.55 -2.56 7.38
CA ALA A 116 12.83 -2.54 5.95
C ALA A 116 13.69 -1.33 5.51
N ASP A 117 13.98 -0.39 6.43
CA ASP A 117 14.69 0.86 6.16
C ASP A 117 14.16 1.56 4.88
N SER A 118 12.83 1.59 4.77
CA SER A 118 12.13 1.97 3.54
C SER A 118 12.22 3.46 3.23
N GLY A 119 12.63 4.31 4.19
CA GLY A 119 12.60 5.76 4.08
C GLY A 119 11.18 6.35 3.91
N ILE A 120 10.15 5.55 4.15
CA ILE A 120 8.75 5.95 4.01
C ILE A 120 8.31 6.66 5.29
N SER A 121 7.76 7.87 5.15
CA SER A 121 7.10 8.54 6.26
C SER A 121 5.71 7.94 6.46
N VAL A 122 5.41 7.47 7.65
CA VAL A 122 4.11 6.89 7.99
C VAL A 122 3.26 7.92 8.74
N TYR A 123 2.02 8.05 8.30
CA TYR A 123 0.98 8.84 8.96
C TYR A 123 -0.17 7.91 9.33
N ILE A 124 -0.59 7.96 10.59
CA ILE A 124 -1.66 7.11 11.14
C ILE A 124 -2.92 7.94 11.24
N ASP A 125 -4.05 7.38 10.85
CA ASP A 125 -5.36 7.98 10.98
C ASP A 125 -6.38 6.92 11.42
N LEU A 126 -6.78 6.97 12.68
CA LEU A 126 -7.76 6.02 13.24
C LEU A 126 -9.21 6.37 12.87
N THR A 127 -9.42 7.53 12.23
CA THR A 127 -10.75 7.95 11.76
C THR A 127 -11.03 7.54 10.31
N GLU A 128 -10.05 6.94 9.62
CA GLU A 128 -10.21 6.50 8.24
C GLU A 128 -11.16 5.29 8.17
N ALA A 129 -12.41 5.55 7.86
CA ALA A 129 -13.48 4.55 7.82
C ALA A 129 -13.91 4.17 6.39
N HIS A 130 -13.18 4.63 5.37
CA HIS A 130 -13.53 4.33 3.99
C HIS A 130 -13.48 2.83 3.70
N GLY A 131 -14.64 2.28 3.28
CA GLY A 131 -14.74 0.85 2.97
C GLY A 131 -14.77 -0.06 4.19
N TYR A 132 -15.14 0.44 5.38
CA TYR A 132 -15.17 -0.34 6.62
C TYR A 132 -15.98 -1.65 6.52
N ARG A 133 -16.97 -1.73 5.64
CA ARG A 133 -17.74 -2.97 5.37
C ARG A 133 -16.94 -3.98 4.54
N TYR A 134 -15.93 -3.55 3.79
CA TYR A 134 -15.11 -4.39 2.93
C TYR A 134 -13.83 -4.85 3.62
N HIS A 135 -13.22 -3.96 4.43
CA HIS A 135 -11.95 -4.24 5.12
C HIS A 135 -12.21 -4.82 6.51
N SER A 136 -11.44 -5.85 6.85
CA SER A 136 -11.49 -6.55 8.16
C SER A 136 -10.31 -6.23 9.07
N GLY A 137 -9.40 -5.35 8.67
CA GLY A 137 -8.19 -5.01 9.44
C GLY A 137 -7.55 -3.73 8.96
N VAL A 138 -6.23 -3.65 9.07
CA VAL A 138 -5.45 -2.48 8.66
C VAL A 138 -5.69 -2.14 7.19
N VAL A 139 -5.90 -0.86 6.92
CA VAL A 139 -5.95 -0.27 5.57
C VAL A 139 -4.78 0.68 5.39
N PHE A 140 -4.34 0.87 4.15
CA PHE A 140 -3.27 1.81 3.85
C PHE A 140 -3.51 2.51 2.51
N ALA A 141 -2.92 3.69 2.39
CA ALA A 141 -2.81 4.41 1.13
C ALA A 141 -1.38 4.96 0.99
N LEU A 142 -0.79 4.81 -0.19
CA LEU A 142 0.53 5.33 -0.52
C LEU A 142 0.39 6.60 -1.34
N TYR A 143 1.07 7.64 -0.89
CA TYR A 143 1.08 8.96 -1.54
C TYR A 143 2.48 9.31 -2.01
N ALA A 144 2.58 10.00 -3.13
CA ALA A 144 3.79 10.70 -3.55
C ALA A 144 3.58 12.21 -3.41
N ARG A 145 4.65 12.94 -3.08
CA ARG A 145 4.58 14.40 -2.83
C ARG A 145 4.09 15.19 -4.04
N GLU A 146 4.40 14.68 -5.22
CA GLU A 146 4.12 15.31 -6.51
C GLU A 146 2.67 15.11 -6.96
N LEU A 147 1.94 14.21 -6.31
CA LEU A 147 0.58 13.83 -6.68
C LEU A 147 -0.39 14.16 -5.55
N GLY A 148 -1.51 14.78 -5.89
CA GLY A 148 -2.58 15.11 -4.93
C GLY A 148 -3.51 13.94 -4.58
N ALA A 149 -3.24 12.73 -5.10
CA ALA A 149 -4.04 11.53 -4.89
C ALA A 149 -3.15 10.33 -4.54
N PRO A 150 -3.68 9.31 -3.86
CA PRO A 150 -2.91 8.11 -3.56
C PRO A 150 -2.59 7.33 -4.84
N ILE A 151 -1.34 6.86 -4.93
CA ILE A 151 -0.86 6.01 -6.03
C ILE A 151 -1.16 4.53 -5.81
N ALA A 152 -1.36 4.12 -4.57
CA ALA A 152 -1.79 2.78 -4.21
C ALA A 152 -2.71 2.82 -2.99
N LYS A 153 -3.66 1.89 -2.93
CA LYS A 153 -4.54 1.66 -1.76
C LYS A 153 -4.70 0.18 -1.54
N GLY A 154 -4.75 -0.23 -0.29
CA GLY A 154 -4.95 -1.63 0.05
C GLY A 154 -5.33 -1.83 1.49
N GLY A 155 -5.41 -3.10 1.88
CA GLY A 155 -5.74 -3.48 3.26
C GLY A 155 -6.02 -4.96 3.40
N ARG A 156 -6.49 -5.35 4.59
CA ARG A 156 -6.95 -6.69 4.92
C ARG A 156 -8.46 -6.80 4.68
N TYR A 157 -8.90 -7.89 4.03
CA TYR A 157 -10.31 -8.10 3.65
C TYR A 157 -10.70 -9.58 3.65
N ASP A 158 -10.71 -10.19 4.82
CA ASP A 158 -10.92 -11.63 5.01
C ASP A 158 -12.30 -12.13 4.55
N GLY A 159 -13.30 -11.24 4.47
CA GLY A 159 -14.67 -11.58 4.05
C GLY A 159 -14.86 -11.85 2.56
N VAL A 160 -13.91 -11.42 1.70
CA VAL A 160 -14.05 -11.56 0.24
C VAL A 160 -14.16 -13.02 -0.21
N GLY A 161 -13.50 -13.93 0.50
CA GLY A 161 -13.54 -15.36 0.19
C GLY A 161 -14.90 -16.02 0.46
N GLU A 162 -15.80 -15.40 1.25
CA GLU A 162 -17.13 -15.96 1.56
C GLU A 162 -18.01 -16.10 0.32
N VAL A 163 -17.97 -15.10 -0.57
CA VAL A 163 -18.72 -15.12 -1.83
C VAL A 163 -18.31 -16.33 -2.70
N PHE A 164 -17.09 -16.82 -2.51
CA PHE A 164 -16.54 -18.01 -3.19
C PHE A 164 -16.56 -19.27 -2.32
N GLY A 165 -17.35 -19.28 -1.23
CA GLY A 165 -17.61 -20.44 -0.38
C GLY A 165 -16.57 -20.72 0.71
N ARG A 166 -15.53 -19.88 0.91
CA ARG A 166 -14.54 -20.03 1.99
C ARG A 166 -14.05 -18.68 2.49
N LYS A 167 -14.25 -18.40 3.78
CA LYS A 167 -13.49 -17.34 4.49
C LYS A 167 -12.02 -17.69 4.51
N ARG A 168 -11.16 -16.77 4.07
CA ARG A 168 -9.70 -16.89 4.18
C ARG A 168 -9.12 -15.52 4.48
N PRO A 169 -8.10 -15.44 5.36
CA PRO A 169 -7.31 -14.23 5.51
C PRO A 169 -6.81 -13.76 4.14
N ALA A 170 -7.12 -12.52 3.81
CA ALA A 170 -6.74 -11.94 2.52
C ALA A 170 -6.24 -10.52 2.72
N THR A 171 -5.12 -10.20 2.07
CA THR A 171 -4.55 -8.87 1.97
C THR A 171 -4.24 -8.58 0.51
N GLY A 172 -4.41 -7.34 0.09
CA GLY A 172 -4.05 -6.96 -1.26
C GLY A 172 -4.12 -5.45 -1.43
N PHE A 173 -3.76 -5.01 -2.62
CA PHE A 173 -3.76 -3.60 -2.96
C PHE A 173 -3.99 -3.40 -4.45
N ALA A 174 -4.43 -2.18 -4.80
CA ALA A 174 -4.51 -1.69 -6.15
C ALA A 174 -3.51 -0.54 -6.34
N ILE A 175 -2.85 -0.50 -7.51
CA ILE A 175 -1.92 0.57 -7.89
C ILE A 175 -2.49 1.28 -9.11
N ASP A 176 -2.46 2.62 -9.10
CA ASP A 176 -2.64 3.43 -10.31
C ASP A 176 -1.36 3.43 -11.13
N LEU A 177 -1.31 2.57 -12.15
CA LEU A 177 -0.13 2.43 -13.02
C LEU A 177 0.18 3.71 -13.80
N LYS A 178 -0.81 4.53 -14.12
CA LYS A 178 -0.60 5.80 -14.82
C LYS A 178 0.09 6.81 -13.89
N ALA A 179 -0.41 6.95 -12.66
CA ALA A 179 0.21 7.79 -11.65
C ALA A 179 1.63 7.29 -11.31
N TRP A 180 1.81 5.98 -11.12
CA TRP A 180 3.12 5.38 -10.90
C TRP A 180 4.10 5.65 -12.04
N SER A 181 3.65 5.48 -13.30
CA SER A 181 4.46 5.73 -14.50
C SER A 181 4.88 7.20 -14.62
N SER A 182 4.01 8.14 -14.22
CA SER A 182 4.37 9.57 -14.24
C SER A 182 5.50 9.91 -13.26
N LEU A 183 5.57 9.24 -12.12
CA LEU A 183 6.67 9.38 -11.16
C LEU A 183 7.98 8.76 -11.69
N ALA A 184 7.89 7.63 -12.41
CA ALA A 184 9.06 6.98 -13.00
C ALA A 184 9.75 7.87 -14.07
N HIS A 185 9.02 8.76 -14.73
CA HIS A 185 9.62 9.72 -15.65
C HIS A 185 10.51 10.77 -14.97
N LEU A 186 10.38 10.97 -13.66
CA LEU A 186 11.30 11.81 -12.87
C LEU A 186 12.66 11.13 -12.67
N VAL A 187 12.73 9.81 -12.85
CA VAL A 187 13.96 9.02 -12.91
C VAL A 187 14.20 8.64 -14.36
N GLN A 188 14.26 9.62 -15.27
CA GLN A 188 14.81 9.37 -16.60
C GLN A 188 16.30 9.04 -16.43
N SER A 189 16.59 7.74 -16.32
CA SER A 189 17.85 7.21 -16.83
C SER A 189 17.98 7.76 -18.24
N GLN A 190 19.06 8.47 -18.55
CA GLN A 190 19.39 8.88 -19.91
C GLN A 190 19.71 7.61 -20.71
N ALA A 191 18.68 6.85 -21.04
CA ALA A 191 18.79 5.68 -21.88
C ALA A 191 19.27 6.16 -23.25
N THR A 192 20.54 6.02 -23.53
CA THR A 192 21.13 6.36 -24.82
C THR A 192 20.68 5.32 -25.83
N CYS A 193 20.14 5.76 -26.97
CA CYS A 193 19.91 4.88 -28.11
C CYS A 193 21.24 4.65 -28.83
N ILE A 194 21.63 3.39 -28.96
CA ILE A 194 22.89 2.96 -29.57
C ILE A 194 22.54 2.07 -30.76
N SER A 195 22.99 2.47 -31.96
CA SER A 195 22.86 1.65 -33.16
C SER A 195 23.94 0.55 -33.17
N SER A 196 23.53 -0.69 -33.43
CA SER A 196 24.41 -1.86 -33.50
C SER A 196 24.39 -2.45 -34.91
N PRO A 197 25.55 -2.76 -35.51
CA PRO A 197 25.57 -3.41 -36.82
C PRO A 197 24.93 -4.81 -36.77
N VAL A 198 24.46 -5.28 -37.93
CA VAL A 198 23.96 -6.64 -38.09
C VAL A 198 25.18 -7.57 -38.31
N ASP A 199 25.68 -8.13 -37.21
CA ASP A 199 26.78 -9.09 -37.20
C ASP A 199 26.45 -10.21 -36.19
N ALA A 200 26.86 -11.43 -36.52
CA ALA A 200 26.68 -12.62 -35.66
C ALA A 200 27.87 -12.88 -34.73
N CYS A 201 28.79 -11.91 -34.58
CA CYS A 201 29.97 -12.03 -33.74
C CYS A 201 29.57 -12.12 -32.24
N LEU A 202 30.12 -13.12 -31.54
CA LEU A 202 29.86 -13.31 -30.10
C LEU A 202 30.31 -12.11 -29.25
N GLY A 203 31.37 -11.42 -29.65
CA GLY A 203 31.83 -10.21 -28.97
C GLY A 203 30.82 -9.08 -29.05
N LEU A 204 30.18 -8.89 -30.21
CA LEU A 204 29.11 -7.92 -30.39
C LEU A 204 27.87 -8.26 -29.52
N MET A 205 27.45 -9.52 -29.55
CA MET A 205 26.30 -9.98 -28.76
C MET A 205 26.49 -9.78 -27.26
N ARG A 206 27.71 -10.03 -26.78
CA ARG A 206 28.04 -9.77 -25.35
C ARG A 206 27.94 -8.28 -25.01
N LYS A 207 28.54 -7.42 -25.86
CA LYS A 207 28.53 -5.97 -25.66
C LYS A 207 27.10 -5.39 -25.71
N GLU A 208 26.26 -5.88 -26.61
CA GLU A 208 24.85 -5.51 -26.67
C GLU A 208 24.09 -5.89 -25.41
N SER A 209 24.36 -7.10 -24.88
CA SER A 209 23.71 -7.57 -23.65
C SER A 209 24.15 -6.73 -22.43
N GLU A 210 25.44 -6.40 -22.34
CA GLU A 210 25.99 -5.51 -21.31
C GLU A 210 25.28 -4.15 -21.32
N LEU A 211 25.24 -3.48 -22.46
CA LEU A 211 24.63 -2.16 -22.63
C LEU A 211 23.12 -2.17 -22.29
N ARG A 212 22.40 -3.24 -22.66
CA ARG A 212 20.99 -3.38 -22.28
C ARG A 212 20.82 -3.57 -20.78
N THR A 213 21.74 -4.28 -20.13
CA THR A 213 21.74 -4.45 -18.66
C THR A 213 22.04 -3.13 -17.95
N GLU A 214 22.86 -2.26 -18.56
CA GLU A 214 23.13 -0.90 -18.09
C GLU A 214 21.97 0.08 -18.35
N GLY A 215 20.89 -0.37 -19.01
CA GLY A 215 19.69 0.42 -19.26
C GLY A 215 19.68 1.19 -20.59
N HIS A 216 20.65 0.94 -21.48
CA HIS A 216 20.68 1.54 -22.82
C HIS A 216 19.74 0.81 -23.80
N VAL A 217 19.23 1.55 -24.78
CA VAL A 217 18.45 1.00 -25.89
C VAL A 217 19.40 0.66 -27.04
N VAL A 218 19.55 -0.63 -27.37
CA VAL A 218 20.40 -1.08 -28.47
C VAL A 218 19.54 -1.57 -29.62
N VAL A 219 19.63 -0.89 -30.77
CA VAL A 219 18.85 -1.14 -32.00
C VAL A 219 19.76 -1.67 -33.11
N LYS A 220 19.32 -2.74 -33.80
CA LYS A 220 20.06 -3.26 -34.96
C LYS A 220 19.88 -2.35 -36.18
N ALA A 221 21.01 -2.00 -36.83
CA ALA A 221 21.04 -1.23 -38.06
C ALA A 221 20.65 -2.14 -39.26
N VAL A 222 19.37 -2.36 -39.46
CA VAL A 222 18.85 -3.18 -40.55
C VAL A 222 19.08 -2.46 -41.88
N GLY A 223 19.72 -3.12 -42.85
CA GLY A 223 20.08 -2.51 -44.14
C GLY A 223 21.39 -1.69 -44.11
N GLY A 224 22.09 -1.67 -42.97
CA GLY A 224 23.38 -0.96 -42.82
C GLY A 224 23.22 0.53 -42.49
N GLU A 225 21.98 1.02 -42.37
CA GLU A 225 21.71 2.41 -41.99
C GLU A 225 21.55 2.56 -40.47
N ILE A 226 22.17 3.61 -39.92
CA ILE A 226 22.02 3.94 -38.49
C ILE A 226 20.59 4.44 -38.24
N ASP A 227 19.93 3.91 -37.21
CA ASP A 227 18.60 4.39 -36.83
C ASP A 227 18.68 5.87 -36.40
N VAL A 228 17.89 6.73 -37.03
CA VAL A 228 17.88 8.19 -36.79
C VAL A 228 17.60 8.58 -35.35
N ARG A 229 17.03 7.67 -34.54
CA ARG A 229 16.77 7.87 -33.11
C ARG A 229 18.02 7.65 -32.25
N CYS A 230 19.04 7.01 -32.78
CA CYS A 230 20.25 6.70 -32.03
C CYS A 230 21.28 7.82 -32.14
N SER A 231 21.75 8.28 -30.99
CA SER A 231 22.83 9.27 -30.87
C SER A 231 24.22 8.63 -30.85
N HIS A 232 24.29 7.32 -30.69
CA HIS A 232 25.57 6.56 -30.63
C HIS A 232 25.49 5.31 -31.51
N GLN A 233 26.65 4.75 -31.83
CA GLN A 233 26.77 3.51 -32.60
C GLN A 233 27.85 2.61 -32.00
N LEU A 234 27.73 1.29 -32.24
CA LEU A 234 28.79 0.32 -31.93
C LEU A 234 29.74 0.17 -33.10
N VAL A 235 31.00 0.44 -32.85
CA VAL A 235 32.10 0.35 -33.83
C VAL A 235 33.14 -0.68 -33.35
N ASN A 236 33.65 -1.51 -34.26
CA ASN A 236 34.70 -2.45 -33.95
C ASN A 236 36.06 -1.79 -34.22
N ARG A 237 36.89 -1.62 -33.17
CA ARG A 237 38.26 -1.17 -33.28
C ARG A 237 39.19 -2.17 -32.57
N ASP A 238 40.17 -2.67 -33.26
CA ASP A 238 41.15 -3.63 -32.73
C ASP A 238 40.48 -4.84 -32.03
N SER A 239 39.46 -5.41 -32.66
CA SER A 239 38.65 -6.54 -32.13
C SER A 239 37.87 -6.23 -30.85
N LYS A 240 37.67 -4.94 -30.51
CA LYS A 240 36.84 -4.49 -29.39
C LYS A 240 35.67 -3.66 -29.91
N TRP A 241 34.47 -3.90 -29.31
CA TRP A 241 33.28 -3.13 -29.60
C TRP A 241 33.21 -1.91 -28.67
N LEU A 242 33.25 -0.71 -29.26
CA LEU A 242 33.19 0.58 -28.55
C LEU A 242 31.92 1.33 -28.93
N VAL A 243 31.40 2.12 -27.98
CA VAL A 243 30.27 3.04 -28.20
C VAL A 243 30.87 4.38 -28.63
N GLU A 244 30.53 4.83 -29.82
CA GLU A 244 30.95 6.12 -30.36
C GLU A 244 29.73 6.97 -30.73
N PRO A 245 29.81 8.32 -30.62
CA PRO A 245 28.73 9.18 -31.08
C PRO A 245 28.55 9.06 -32.60
N VAL A 246 27.30 9.18 -33.06
CA VAL A 246 27.00 9.27 -34.48
C VAL A 246 27.37 10.69 -34.94
N GLU A 247 28.27 10.81 -35.92
CA GLU A 247 28.63 12.10 -36.51
C GLU A 247 27.39 12.69 -37.20
N SER A 248 26.98 13.89 -36.78
CA SER A 248 25.90 14.63 -37.42
C SER A 248 26.41 15.12 -38.78
N ASN A 249 25.84 14.61 -39.86
CA ASN A 249 26.05 15.16 -41.21
C ASN A 249 25.26 16.44 -41.37
#